data_aad70dd7a650faa298caea8770ff4249
#
_entry.id   aad70dd7a650faa298caea8770ff4249
#
_cell.length_a   1.000
_cell.length_b   1.000
_cell.length_c   1.000
_cell.angle_alpha   90.00
_cell.angle_beta   90.00
_cell.angle_gamma   90.00
#
_symmetry.space_group_name_H-M   'P 1'
#
loop_
_entity.id
_entity.type
_entity.pdbx_description
1 polymer ?
#
loop_
_entity_poly.entity_id
_entity_poly.type
_entity_poly.pdbx_seq_one_letter_code
_entity_poly.pdbx_strand_id
1 'polypeptide(L)'
;MKEINFKDTRGSSLFKIKDGSSIMLQALDNKPVSITCRYIDERSFYLKNARFSFKEFAELVEQNSCIFYPEHGTAKTYEIYQIHSDKEHDYKFMHYSYAKHQFHAKHYTKVYMGMMSEQTSLESIFYKHNLDYRPFARKMRSLSVSNVIVVNDHGKSKAYYVDSFGFKEVPQFLQQLNQTKHKEYAR
;
A
#
# COMPACT_ATOMS: atom_id res chain seq x y z
N MET A 1 14.46 16.64 22.52
CA MET A 1 13.32 15.71 22.61
C MET A 1 13.64 14.54 21.71
N LYS A 2 13.51 13.29 22.21
CA LYS A 2 13.83 12.09 21.41
C LYS A 2 12.78 11.88 20.30
N GLU A 3 13.25 11.41 19.16
CA GLU A 3 12.39 11.09 17.99
C GLU A 3 12.50 9.61 17.65
N ILE A 4 11.38 9.04 17.21
CA ILE A 4 11.29 7.69 16.67
C ILE A 4 11.25 7.84 15.13
N ASN A 5 12.26 7.32 14.45
CA ASN A 5 12.36 7.35 13.00
C ASN A 5 11.92 6.00 12.43
N PHE A 6 10.69 5.92 11.94
CA PHE A 6 10.20 4.73 11.25
C PHE A 6 10.87 4.55 9.89
N LYS A 7 11.23 3.32 9.58
CA LYS A 7 11.97 2.95 8.37
C LYS A 7 11.25 1.83 7.62
N ASP A 8 11.47 1.76 6.32
CA ASP A 8 11.06 0.61 5.51
C ASP A 8 11.99 -0.60 5.70
N THR A 9 11.70 -1.72 5.06
CA THR A 9 12.50 -2.96 5.13
C THR A 9 13.92 -2.81 4.56
N ARG A 10 14.18 -1.74 3.80
CA ARG A 10 15.51 -1.39 3.25
C ARG A 10 16.28 -0.41 4.16
N GLY A 11 15.66 0.05 5.25
CA GLY A 11 16.26 1.01 6.17
C GLY A 11 16.06 2.49 5.78
N SER A 12 15.30 2.78 4.72
CA SER A 12 14.99 4.15 4.32
C SER A 12 13.93 4.76 5.23
N SER A 13 14.08 6.04 5.59
CA SER A 13 13.14 6.74 6.46
C SER A 13 11.77 6.87 5.79
N LEU A 14 10.72 6.55 6.54
CA LEU A 14 9.33 6.76 6.16
C LEU A 14 8.81 8.08 6.75
N PHE A 15 8.89 8.23 8.06
CA PHE A 15 8.55 9.45 8.79
C PHE A 15 9.11 9.39 10.22
N LYS A 16 9.04 10.54 10.91
CA LYS A 16 9.46 10.66 12.32
C LYS A 16 8.31 11.14 13.20
N ILE A 17 8.27 10.65 14.42
CA ILE A 17 7.37 11.13 15.46
C ILE A 17 8.15 11.42 16.76
N LYS A 18 7.57 12.23 17.63
CA LYS A 18 8.11 12.47 18.98
C LYS A 18 7.88 11.26 19.87
N ASP A 19 8.78 11.02 20.82
CA ASP A 19 8.59 10.02 21.88
C ASP A 19 7.27 10.26 22.63
N GLY A 20 6.51 9.19 22.84
CA GLY A 20 5.18 9.24 23.46
C GLY A 20 4.03 9.58 22.52
N SER A 21 4.30 9.90 21.26
CA SER A 21 3.25 10.10 20.25
C SER A 21 2.65 8.77 19.77
N SER A 22 1.48 8.86 19.14
CA SER A 22 0.80 7.70 18.56
C SER A 22 0.91 7.65 17.04
N ILE A 23 0.85 6.43 16.51
CA ILE A 23 0.63 6.17 15.10
C ILE A 23 -0.73 5.52 14.89
N MET A 24 -1.30 5.75 13.72
CA MET A 24 -2.44 5.00 13.21
C MET A 24 -1.91 3.76 12.49
N LEU A 25 -2.36 2.58 12.87
CA LEU A 25 -2.05 1.31 12.18
C LEU A 25 -3.31 0.80 11.51
N GLN A 26 -3.23 0.50 10.21
CA GLN A 26 -4.36 0.04 9.42
C GLN A 26 -3.96 -1.18 8.60
N ALA A 27 -4.64 -2.30 8.82
CA ALA A 27 -4.58 -3.49 7.96
C ALA A 27 -5.58 -3.38 6.79
N LEU A 28 -5.41 -4.21 5.77
CA LEU A 28 -6.13 -4.17 4.49
C LEU A 28 -7.65 -4.02 4.63
N ASP A 29 -8.27 -4.80 5.51
CA ASP A 29 -9.72 -4.86 5.67
C ASP A 29 -10.21 -4.27 7.00
N ASN A 30 -9.34 -3.60 7.75
CA ASN A 30 -9.63 -3.09 9.08
C ASN A 30 -9.63 -1.58 9.14
N LYS A 31 -10.38 -1.04 10.08
CA LYS A 31 -10.31 0.39 10.42
C LYS A 31 -8.98 0.71 11.11
N PRO A 32 -8.45 1.93 10.94
CA PRO A 32 -7.25 2.35 11.63
C PRO A 32 -7.40 2.30 13.15
N VAL A 33 -6.32 1.89 13.84
CA VAL A 33 -6.23 1.85 15.31
C VAL A 33 -5.08 2.74 15.74
N SER A 34 -5.32 3.63 16.73
CA SER A 34 -4.28 4.46 17.32
C SER A 34 -3.46 3.66 18.36
N ILE A 35 -2.14 3.72 18.24
CA ILE A 35 -1.22 2.98 19.10
C ILE A 35 -0.07 3.89 19.51
N THR A 36 0.13 4.06 20.84
CA THR A 36 1.21 4.89 21.39
C THR A 36 2.57 4.22 21.20
N CYS A 37 3.56 5.03 20.80
CA CYS A 37 4.95 4.64 20.60
C CYS A 37 5.84 5.27 21.66
N ARG A 38 6.81 4.52 22.17
CA ARG A 38 7.85 5.02 23.09
C ARG A 38 9.23 4.67 22.59
N TYR A 39 10.11 5.65 22.61
CA TYR A 39 11.50 5.50 22.23
C TYR A 39 12.23 4.59 23.21
N ILE A 40 13.08 3.70 22.71
CA ILE A 40 14.06 2.95 23.51
C ILE A 40 15.47 3.40 23.10
N ASP A 41 15.84 3.14 21.85
CA ASP A 41 17.13 3.46 21.27
C ASP A 41 17.02 3.66 19.76
N GLU A 42 18.13 3.84 19.05
CA GLU A 42 18.17 4.04 17.60
C GLU A 42 17.73 2.80 16.77
N ARG A 43 17.58 1.65 17.42
CA ARG A 43 17.25 0.37 16.76
C ARG A 43 15.88 -0.17 17.16
N SER A 44 15.30 0.32 18.26
CA SER A 44 14.09 -0.26 18.84
C SER A 44 13.18 0.77 19.50
N PHE A 45 11.91 0.43 19.61
CA PHE A 45 10.86 1.22 20.24
C PHE A 45 9.82 0.30 20.87
N TYR A 46 8.99 0.85 21.77
CA TYR A 46 7.78 0.20 22.22
C TYR A 46 6.59 0.63 21.39
N LEU A 47 5.80 -0.34 20.96
CA LEU A 47 4.47 -0.13 20.43
C LEU A 47 3.48 -0.67 21.48
N LYS A 48 2.79 0.21 22.19
CA LYS A 48 2.05 -0.12 23.41
C LYS A 48 2.99 -0.77 24.44
N ASN A 49 2.89 -2.06 24.68
CA ASN A 49 3.70 -2.83 25.64
C ASN A 49 4.67 -3.81 24.96
N ALA A 50 4.68 -3.88 23.65
CA ALA A 50 5.55 -4.77 22.91
C ALA A 50 6.78 -4.02 22.38
N ARG A 51 7.96 -4.61 22.55
CA ARG A 51 9.20 -4.10 21.98
C ARG A 51 9.37 -4.61 20.57
N PHE A 52 9.72 -3.70 19.65
CA PHE A 52 10.07 -4.02 18.27
C PHE A 52 11.41 -3.39 17.92
N SER A 53 12.21 -4.09 17.12
CA SER A 53 13.18 -3.41 16.29
C SER A 53 12.46 -2.78 15.09
N PHE A 54 13.02 -1.71 14.51
CA PHE A 54 12.45 -1.08 13.31
C PHE A 54 12.33 -2.05 12.14
N LYS A 55 13.31 -2.95 12.01
CA LYS A 55 13.34 -3.95 10.95
C LYS A 55 12.20 -4.98 11.11
N GLU A 56 12.08 -5.59 12.31
CA GLU A 56 11.00 -6.55 12.58
C GLU A 56 9.61 -5.93 12.38
N PHE A 57 9.43 -4.68 12.80
CA PHE A 57 8.17 -3.99 12.61
C PHE A 57 7.86 -3.74 11.14
N ALA A 58 8.85 -3.27 10.36
CA ALA A 58 8.69 -3.06 8.92
C ALA A 58 8.36 -4.36 8.18
N GLU A 59 9.03 -5.47 8.51
CA GLU A 59 8.76 -6.78 7.95
C GLU A 59 7.34 -7.28 8.32
N LEU A 60 6.94 -7.13 9.58
CA LEU A 60 5.61 -7.51 10.05
C LEU A 60 4.52 -6.76 9.31
N VAL A 61 4.67 -5.44 9.18
CA VAL A 61 3.73 -4.56 8.47
C VAL A 61 3.62 -4.97 6.99
N GLU A 62 4.75 -5.17 6.34
CA GLU A 62 4.83 -5.54 4.93
C GLU A 62 4.19 -6.91 4.66
N GLN A 63 4.50 -7.91 5.49
CA GLN A 63 3.97 -9.28 5.34
C GLN A 63 2.48 -9.39 5.65
N ASN A 64 1.92 -8.50 6.44
CA ASN A 64 0.50 -8.49 6.79
C ASN A 64 -0.34 -7.50 5.99
N SER A 65 0.23 -6.83 5.00
CA SER A 65 -0.47 -5.81 4.21
C SER A 65 -1.07 -4.71 5.09
N CYS A 66 -0.22 -4.09 5.90
CA CYS A 66 -0.58 -2.98 6.75
C CYS A 66 0.09 -1.69 6.29
N ILE A 67 -0.53 -0.57 6.63
CA ILE A 67 0.10 0.76 6.60
C ILE A 67 0.06 1.37 7.99
N PHE A 68 0.96 2.31 8.23
CA PHE A 68 0.93 3.12 9.44
C PHE A 68 1.35 4.56 9.11
N TYR A 69 0.88 5.49 9.91
CA TYR A 69 1.14 6.91 9.68
C TYR A 69 1.02 7.66 11.00
N PRO A 70 1.61 8.87 11.13
CA PRO A 70 1.44 9.69 12.32
C PRO A 70 -0.05 9.97 12.58
N GLU A 71 -0.51 9.91 13.83
CA GLU A 71 -1.91 10.18 14.21
C GLU A 71 -2.41 11.54 13.66
N HIS A 72 -1.52 12.54 13.65
CA HIS A 72 -1.76 13.85 13.06
C HIS A 72 -0.84 14.06 11.86
N GLY A 73 -1.10 13.34 10.77
CA GLY A 73 -0.27 13.46 9.58
C GLY A 73 -0.63 12.46 8.50
N THR A 74 0.16 12.45 7.47
CA THR A 74 0.03 11.55 6.33
C THR A 74 1.33 10.79 6.10
N ALA A 75 1.25 9.68 5.41
CA ALA A 75 2.40 8.93 4.94
C ALA A 75 2.22 8.62 3.45
N LYS A 76 3.34 8.36 2.79
CA LYS A 76 3.34 7.88 1.41
C LYS A 76 3.08 6.38 1.40
N THR A 77 2.06 5.96 0.68
CA THR A 77 1.61 4.57 0.64
C THR A 77 1.24 4.15 -0.78
N TYR A 78 1.14 2.84 -1.00
CA TYR A 78 0.60 2.31 -2.24
C TYR A 78 -0.42 1.21 -1.97
N GLU A 79 -1.32 1.03 -2.91
CA GLU A 79 -2.31 -0.04 -2.92
C GLU A 79 -2.19 -0.82 -4.23
N ILE A 80 -2.37 -2.13 -4.17
CA ILE A 80 -2.42 -2.99 -5.35
C ILE A 80 -3.84 -3.50 -5.54
N TYR A 81 -4.32 -3.35 -6.76
CA TYR A 81 -5.61 -3.85 -7.21
C TYR A 81 -5.41 -4.92 -8.27
N GLN A 82 -6.08 -6.04 -8.12
CA GLN A 82 -6.07 -7.14 -9.07
C GLN A 82 -7.49 -7.43 -9.57
N ILE A 83 -7.62 -7.85 -10.83
CA ILE A 83 -8.89 -8.31 -11.38
C ILE A 83 -9.39 -9.50 -10.56
N HIS A 84 -10.66 -9.52 -10.23
CA HIS A 84 -11.31 -10.59 -9.49
C HIS A 84 -10.92 -11.98 -10.03
N SER A 85 -10.63 -12.92 -9.14
CA SER A 85 -10.20 -14.26 -9.53
C SER A 85 -11.36 -15.13 -10.05
N ASP A 86 -12.58 -14.85 -9.59
CA ASP A 86 -13.81 -15.57 -9.89
C ASP A 86 -14.49 -15.14 -11.19
N LYS A 87 -13.98 -14.08 -11.83
CA LYS A 87 -14.51 -13.55 -13.08
C LYS A 87 -13.43 -13.51 -14.15
N GLU A 88 -13.73 -14.03 -15.30
CA GLU A 88 -12.91 -13.85 -16.49
C GLU A 88 -13.26 -12.52 -17.15
N HIS A 89 -12.23 -11.72 -17.40
CA HIS A 89 -12.31 -10.52 -18.20
C HIS A 89 -11.32 -10.65 -19.34
N ASP A 90 -11.74 -10.42 -20.56
CA ASP A 90 -10.95 -10.60 -21.79
C ASP A 90 -9.66 -9.80 -21.80
N TYR A 91 -9.59 -8.71 -21.01
CA TYR A 91 -8.40 -7.88 -20.93
C TYR A 91 -7.44 -8.25 -19.79
N LYS A 92 -7.72 -9.32 -19.05
CA LYS A 92 -6.81 -9.82 -18.00
C LYS A 92 -5.48 -10.23 -18.62
N PHE A 93 -4.39 -9.68 -18.10
CA PHE A 93 -3.01 -9.82 -18.61
C PHE A 93 -2.75 -9.14 -19.97
N MET A 94 -3.67 -8.31 -20.45
CA MET A 94 -3.50 -7.58 -21.70
C MET A 94 -2.96 -6.18 -21.48
N HIS A 95 -2.25 -5.65 -22.48
CA HIS A 95 -1.74 -4.28 -22.46
C HIS A 95 -2.89 -3.24 -22.47
N TYR A 96 -2.60 -2.03 -21.99
CA TYR A 96 -3.63 -1.03 -21.79
C TYR A 96 -4.36 -0.61 -23.06
N SER A 97 -3.69 -0.54 -24.21
CA SER A 97 -4.34 -0.18 -25.47
C SER A 97 -5.45 -1.15 -25.89
N TYR A 98 -5.37 -2.40 -25.49
CA TYR A 98 -6.46 -3.38 -25.64
C TYR A 98 -7.52 -3.20 -24.54
N ALA A 99 -7.08 -3.07 -23.29
CA ALA A 99 -7.95 -3.04 -22.11
C ALA A 99 -8.82 -1.77 -22.00
N LYS A 100 -8.38 -0.63 -22.53
CA LYS A 100 -8.92 0.72 -22.28
C LYS A 100 -10.43 0.87 -22.45
N HIS A 101 -11.06 0.12 -23.35
CA HIS A 101 -12.50 0.18 -23.64
C HIS A 101 -13.36 -0.64 -22.66
N GLN A 102 -12.77 -1.62 -21.98
CA GLN A 102 -13.43 -2.51 -21.04
C GLN A 102 -12.98 -2.27 -19.60
N PHE A 103 -11.86 -1.55 -19.43
CA PHE A 103 -11.24 -1.24 -18.15
C PHE A 103 -12.18 -0.48 -17.22
N HIS A 104 -12.49 -1.09 -16.06
CA HIS A 104 -13.36 -0.48 -15.07
C HIS A 104 -12.98 -0.91 -13.65
N ALA A 105 -12.97 0.04 -12.70
CA ALA A 105 -12.56 -0.21 -11.31
C ALA A 105 -13.40 -1.28 -10.60
N LYS A 106 -14.68 -1.46 -10.96
CA LYS A 106 -15.54 -2.53 -10.42
C LYS A 106 -15.06 -3.96 -10.71
N HIS A 107 -14.12 -4.14 -11.66
CA HIS A 107 -13.53 -5.43 -11.98
C HIS A 107 -12.36 -5.80 -11.06
N TYR A 108 -11.99 -4.91 -10.15
CA TYR A 108 -10.81 -5.02 -9.32
C TYR A 108 -11.13 -5.12 -7.84
N THR A 109 -10.31 -5.87 -7.13
CA THR A 109 -10.26 -5.90 -5.67
C THR A 109 -8.93 -5.37 -5.19
N LYS A 110 -8.94 -4.56 -4.15
CA LYS A 110 -7.73 -4.18 -3.42
C LYS A 110 -7.19 -5.41 -2.70
N VAL A 111 -5.98 -5.84 -3.05
CA VAL A 111 -5.36 -7.06 -2.54
C VAL A 111 -4.16 -6.79 -1.65
N TYR A 112 -3.63 -5.58 -1.65
CA TYR A 112 -2.46 -5.19 -0.86
C TYR A 112 -2.43 -3.68 -0.61
N MET A 113 -1.86 -3.31 0.53
CA MET A 113 -1.44 -1.94 0.85
C MET A 113 -0.09 -1.97 1.55
N GLY A 114 0.76 -1.00 1.25
CA GLY A 114 2.11 -0.92 1.79
C GLY A 114 2.64 0.49 1.91
N MET A 115 3.76 0.62 2.63
CA MET A 115 4.43 1.89 2.86
C MET A 115 5.41 2.21 1.74
N MET A 116 5.60 3.49 1.47
CA MET A 116 6.60 4.00 0.53
C MET A 116 7.53 4.99 1.23
N SER A 117 8.83 4.84 1.01
CA SER A 117 9.81 5.88 1.24
C SER A 117 9.95 6.76 -0.01
N GLU A 118 10.69 7.87 0.08
CA GLU A 118 10.99 8.71 -1.09
C GLU A 118 11.76 7.98 -2.20
N GLN A 119 12.40 6.88 -1.86
CA GLN A 119 13.18 6.06 -2.81
C GLN A 119 12.34 4.96 -3.47
N THR A 120 11.08 4.78 -3.07
CA THR A 120 10.20 3.75 -3.63
C THR A 120 9.63 4.22 -4.96
N SER A 121 9.84 3.44 -6.02
CA SER A 121 9.28 3.66 -7.36
C SER A 121 8.28 2.57 -7.74
N LEU A 122 7.53 2.78 -8.83
CA LEU A 122 6.61 1.78 -9.38
C LEU A 122 7.35 0.50 -9.78
N GLU A 123 8.54 0.64 -10.37
CA GLU A 123 9.42 -0.47 -10.74
C GLU A 123 9.86 -1.27 -9.51
N SER A 124 10.23 -0.58 -8.42
CA SER A 124 10.63 -1.25 -7.18
C SER A 124 9.47 -1.99 -6.51
N ILE A 125 8.24 -1.46 -6.60
CA ILE A 125 7.02 -2.13 -6.15
C ILE A 125 6.77 -3.37 -7.02
N PHE A 126 6.83 -3.23 -8.34
CA PHE A 126 6.67 -4.35 -9.27
C PHE A 126 7.69 -5.46 -9.00
N TYR A 127 8.95 -5.11 -8.87
CA TYR A 127 10.01 -6.06 -8.56
C TYR A 127 9.76 -6.80 -7.24
N LYS A 128 9.47 -6.06 -6.16
CA LYS A 128 9.20 -6.63 -4.83
C LYS A 128 8.08 -7.68 -4.87
N HIS A 129 6.98 -7.39 -5.57
CA HIS A 129 5.80 -8.26 -5.63
C HIS A 129 5.91 -9.39 -6.68
N ASN A 130 7.08 -9.55 -7.30
CA ASN A 130 7.42 -10.65 -8.21
C ASN A 130 8.55 -11.55 -7.69
N LEU A 131 9.08 -11.29 -6.49
CA LEU A 131 10.05 -12.18 -5.85
C LEU A 131 9.38 -13.47 -5.35
N ASP A 132 10.14 -14.54 -5.24
CA ASP A 132 9.65 -15.82 -4.70
C ASP A 132 9.14 -15.69 -3.26
N TYR A 133 9.79 -14.83 -2.47
CA TYR A 133 9.44 -14.48 -1.10
C TYR A 133 8.68 -13.14 -0.99
N ARG A 134 7.90 -12.81 -1.98
CA ARG A 134 7.15 -11.54 -2.01
C ARG A 134 6.20 -11.37 -0.85
N PRO A 135 5.92 -10.12 -0.45
CA PRO A 135 4.93 -9.83 0.59
C PRO A 135 3.57 -10.43 0.26
N PHE A 136 2.90 -10.96 1.28
CA PHE A 136 1.52 -11.44 1.20
C PHE A 136 1.27 -12.53 0.14
N ALA A 137 2.30 -13.30 -0.21
CA ALA A 137 2.30 -14.28 -1.30
C ALA A 137 1.18 -15.33 -1.21
N ARG A 138 0.67 -15.63 0.01
CA ARG A 138 -0.41 -16.60 0.21
C ARG A 138 -1.80 -16.03 -0.08
N LYS A 139 -1.96 -14.71 -0.15
CA LYS A 139 -3.26 -14.02 -0.26
C LYS A 139 -3.40 -13.17 -1.53
N MET A 140 -2.31 -12.92 -2.24
CA MET A 140 -2.34 -12.21 -3.52
C MET A 140 -1.45 -12.88 -4.56
N ARG A 141 -1.80 -12.74 -5.82
CA ARG A 141 -0.95 -13.18 -6.94
C ARG A 141 0.26 -12.25 -7.08
N SER A 142 1.30 -12.69 -7.80
CA SER A 142 2.35 -11.79 -8.26
C SER A 142 1.76 -10.63 -9.06
N LEU A 143 2.45 -9.51 -9.05
CA LEU A 143 2.04 -8.33 -9.81
C LEU A 143 2.28 -8.56 -11.30
N SER A 144 1.29 -8.31 -12.13
CA SER A 144 1.32 -8.61 -13.56
C SER A 144 0.62 -7.53 -14.38
N VAL A 145 0.80 -7.60 -15.69
CA VAL A 145 0.05 -6.76 -16.66
C VAL A 145 -1.44 -6.82 -16.33
N SER A 146 -2.14 -5.72 -16.50
CA SER A 146 -3.52 -5.44 -16.12
C SER A 146 -3.79 -5.19 -14.64
N ASN A 147 -2.82 -5.36 -13.74
CA ASN A 147 -3.00 -4.92 -12.36
C ASN A 147 -2.93 -3.38 -12.26
N VAL A 148 -3.45 -2.83 -11.18
CA VAL A 148 -3.40 -1.38 -10.93
C VAL A 148 -2.67 -1.11 -9.62
N ILE A 149 -1.72 -0.17 -9.65
CA ILE A 149 -1.06 0.37 -8.46
C ILE A 149 -1.61 1.77 -8.23
N VAL A 150 -2.15 2.02 -7.05
CA VAL A 150 -2.54 3.36 -6.60
C VAL A 150 -1.49 3.85 -5.62
N VAL A 151 -0.86 4.97 -5.94
CA VAL A 151 0.10 5.66 -5.05
C VAL A 151 -0.63 6.80 -4.36
N ASN A 152 -0.54 6.83 -3.03
CA ASN A 152 -1.06 7.91 -2.21
C ASN A 152 0.13 8.68 -1.62
N ASP A 153 0.30 9.92 -2.04
CA ASP A 153 1.38 10.79 -1.63
C ASP A 153 0.80 12.04 -0.95
N HIS A 154 0.85 12.08 0.38
CA HIS A 154 0.39 13.20 1.21
C HIS A 154 -1.00 13.72 0.81
N GLY A 155 -1.96 12.81 0.64
CA GLY A 155 -3.35 13.13 0.29
C GLY A 155 -3.62 13.28 -1.21
N LYS A 156 -2.62 13.14 -2.06
CA LYS A 156 -2.77 13.08 -3.51
C LYS A 156 -2.65 11.64 -3.99
N SER A 157 -3.63 11.16 -4.73
CA SER A 157 -3.64 9.80 -5.25
C SER A 157 -3.46 9.78 -6.76
N LYS A 158 -2.67 8.83 -7.25
CA LYS A 158 -2.51 8.53 -8.67
C LYS A 158 -2.62 7.03 -8.89
N ALA A 159 -3.31 6.63 -9.95
CA ALA A 159 -3.48 5.23 -10.33
C ALA A 159 -2.69 4.91 -11.60
N TYR A 160 -2.04 3.76 -11.59
CA TYR A 160 -1.19 3.29 -12.67
C TYR A 160 -1.55 1.86 -13.06
N TYR A 161 -1.92 1.67 -14.30
CA TYR A 161 -2.09 0.36 -14.92
C TYR A 161 -0.71 -0.23 -15.21
N VAL A 162 -0.47 -1.45 -14.78
CA VAL A 162 0.74 -2.21 -15.15
C VAL A 162 0.59 -2.63 -16.60
N ASP A 163 1.38 -2.03 -17.48
CA ASP A 163 1.36 -2.30 -18.92
C ASP A 163 2.45 -3.29 -19.31
N SER A 164 2.48 -3.72 -20.57
CA SER A 164 3.53 -4.60 -21.10
C SER A 164 4.91 -3.95 -21.05
N PHE A 165 4.96 -2.62 -21.14
CA PHE A 165 6.18 -1.83 -21.00
C PHE A 165 5.89 -0.66 -20.05
N GLY A 166 6.30 -0.81 -18.78
CA GLY A 166 6.15 0.22 -17.77
C GLY A 166 4.73 0.37 -17.23
N PHE A 167 4.32 1.61 -16.98
CA PHE A 167 3.09 1.93 -16.27
C PHE A 167 2.33 3.04 -17.01
N LYS A 168 1.02 2.86 -17.13
CA LYS A 168 0.13 3.86 -17.75
C LYS A 168 -0.71 4.54 -16.67
N GLU A 169 -0.61 5.86 -16.51
CA GLU A 169 -1.48 6.60 -15.60
C GLU A 169 -2.95 6.49 -16.05
N VAL A 170 -3.84 6.14 -15.11
CA VAL A 170 -5.27 5.86 -15.35
C VAL A 170 -6.14 6.60 -14.33
N PRO A 171 -6.25 7.94 -14.42
CA PRO A 171 -6.99 8.74 -13.43
C PRO A 171 -8.46 8.37 -13.32
N GLN A 172 -9.08 7.86 -14.39
CA GLN A 172 -10.47 7.37 -14.38
C GLN A 172 -10.70 6.23 -13.38
N PHE A 173 -9.66 5.45 -13.04
CA PHE A 173 -9.77 4.39 -12.04
C PHE A 173 -10.17 4.95 -10.66
N LEU A 174 -9.53 6.03 -10.24
CA LEU A 174 -9.83 6.70 -8.97
C LEU A 174 -11.24 7.33 -8.98
N GLN A 175 -11.64 7.93 -10.09
CA GLN A 175 -12.98 8.49 -10.23
C GLN A 175 -14.06 7.40 -10.08
N GLN A 176 -13.85 6.25 -10.69
CA GLN A 176 -14.76 5.10 -10.60
C GLN A 176 -14.80 4.48 -9.20
N LEU A 177 -13.66 4.37 -8.51
CA LEU A 177 -13.60 3.90 -7.12
C LEU A 177 -14.40 4.80 -6.18
N ASN A 178 -14.29 6.12 -6.34
CA ASN A 178 -15.02 7.08 -5.51
C ASN A 178 -16.54 7.01 -5.74
N GLN A 179 -16.97 6.83 -6.99
CA GLN A 179 -18.39 6.65 -7.31
C GLN A 179 -18.98 5.38 -6.67
N THR A 180 -18.21 4.30 -6.60
CA THR A 180 -18.64 3.05 -5.97
C THR A 180 -18.83 3.23 -4.46
N LYS A 181 -17.88 3.87 -3.79
CA LYS A 181 -17.96 4.16 -2.34
C LYS A 181 -19.19 5.01 -2.00
N HIS A 182 -19.47 6.06 -2.77
CA HIS A 182 -20.66 6.90 -2.55
C HIS A 182 -21.99 6.14 -2.67
N LYS A 183 -22.08 5.15 -3.55
CA LYS A 183 -23.27 4.30 -3.70
C LYS A 183 -23.48 3.32 -2.54
N GLU A 184 -22.42 2.86 -1.91
CA GLU A 184 -22.50 1.98 -0.73
C GLU A 184 -22.94 2.73 0.54
N TYR A 185 -22.55 4.00 0.69
CA TYR A 185 -22.97 4.83 1.82
C TYR A 185 -24.38 5.42 1.67
N ALA A 186 -24.97 5.38 0.47
CA ALA A 186 -26.31 5.91 0.19
C ALA A 186 -27.44 4.85 0.26
N ARG A 187 -27.11 3.63 0.68
CA ARG A 187 -28.03 2.50 0.93
C ARG A 187 -28.09 2.20 2.42
#